data_3019d8ef9cf2cfbfdc5eb80522ba7d8e
#
_entry.id   3019d8ef9cf2cfbfdc5eb80522ba7d8e
#
_cell.length_a   1.000
_cell.length_b   1.000
_cell.length_c   1.000
_cell.angle_alpha   90.00
_cell.angle_beta   90.00
_cell.angle_gamma   90.00
#
_symmetry.space_group_name_H-M   'P 1'
#
loop_
_entity.id
_entity.type
_entity.pdbx_description
1 polymer ?
#
loop_
_entity_poly.entity_id
_entity_poly.type
_entity_poly.pdbx_seq_one_letter_code
_entity_poly.pdbx_strand_id
1 'polypeptide(L)'
;MNKKRNIIIGLIVCVLLMTVVFFVFNHGKSNEQVVTEYFELLKKKDYKQMYQMLDQKTVYTPTQKYFIEKHKEIYDVINPSKIQVKVIDEKDNMVQYQISMDTVAGKVKYKNKIEIKNEQIKFNKQLIFDEFSDKNKVKVITTQPYRGYILDRNGKYLAKQGNAYSFGLVRGKLNSENDYAQIAKYLETDVETIQKKMSASWIKDDSFVPIKNVSEQVKNQLIQQEILNIKGVKINTISMRVYPYDKITSHIIGYVQNVNSEDLKKHKNEGYTSNSIIGRSGIEATYEKELRGEVGGKIVIVDENNNVI
;
A
#
# COMPACT_ATOMS: atom_id res chain seq x y z
N MET A 1 1.67 70.75 -6.10
CA MET A 1 0.43 70.10 -6.58
C MET A 1 0.43 68.58 -6.46
N ASN A 2 1.50 67.89 -6.72
CA ASN A 2 1.61 66.42 -6.72
C ASN A 2 1.45 65.72 -5.34
N LYS A 3 1.93 66.35 -4.24
CA LYS A 3 1.91 65.72 -2.90
C LYS A 3 0.48 65.55 -2.34
N LYS A 4 -0.41 66.53 -2.56
CA LYS A 4 -1.84 66.43 -2.15
C LYS A 4 -2.59 65.38 -2.97
N ARG A 5 -2.29 65.26 -4.27
CA ARG A 5 -2.90 64.25 -5.17
C ARG A 5 -2.52 62.82 -4.74
N ASN A 6 -1.27 62.59 -4.37
CA ASN A 6 -0.80 61.26 -3.89
C ASN A 6 -1.39 60.88 -2.53
N ILE A 7 -1.64 61.85 -1.63
CA ILE A 7 -2.32 61.61 -0.35
C ILE A 7 -3.80 61.25 -0.57
N ILE A 8 -4.48 61.88 -1.51
CA ILE A 8 -5.89 61.59 -1.83
C ILE A 8 -5.98 60.18 -2.49
N ILE A 9 -5.07 59.82 -3.38
CA ILE A 9 -5.02 58.48 -4.00
C ILE A 9 -4.75 57.41 -2.94
N GLY A 10 -3.84 57.67 -1.99
CA GLY A 10 -3.56 56.75 -0.89
C GLY A 10 -4.77 56.54 0.04
N LEU A 11 -5.52 57.60 0.34
CA LEU A 11 -6.75 57.50 1.12
C LEU A 11 -7.85 56.69 0.38
N ILE A 12 -8.03 56.90 -0.92
CA ILE A 12 -9.00 56.15 -1.73
C ILE A 12 -8.63 54.66 -1.77
N VAL A 13 -7.35 54.31 -1.94
CA VAL A 13 -6.87 52.95 -1.91
C VAL A 13 -7.07 52.29 -0.54
N CYS A 14 -6.81 53.03 0.57
CA CYS A 14 -7.08 52.52 1.90
C CYS A 14 -8.59 52.31 2.17
N VAL A 15 -9.46 53.20 1.69
CA VAL A 15 -10.91 53.03 1.83
C VAL A 15 -11.39 51.86 0.98
N LEU A 16 -10.89 51.68 -0.25
CA LEU A 16 -11.20 50.53 -1.08
C LEU A 16 -10.70 49.21 -0.45
N LEU A 17 -9.52 49.22 0.14
CA LEU A 17 -9.02 48.04 0.87
C LEU A 17 -9.86 47.75 2.13
N MET A 18 -10.24 48.78 2.90
CA MET A 18 -11.12 48.59 4.04
C MET A 18 -12.54 48.12 3.63
N THR A 19 -13.08 48.61 2.53
CA THR A 19 -14.39 48.14 2.03
C THR A 19 -14.31 46.70 1.54
N VAL A 20 -13.23 46.29 0.87
CA VAL A 20 -13.00 44.88 0.46
C VAL A 20 -12.84 44.00 1.71
N VAL A 21 -12.07 44.42 2.68
CA VAL A 21 -11.90 43.71 3.97
C VAL A 21 -13.24 43.61 4.71
N PHE A 22 -13.98 44.70 4.78
CA PHE A 22 -15.30 44.74 5.42
C PHE A 22 -16.32 43.84 4.68
N PHE A 23 -16.27 43.81 3.36
CA PHE A 23 -17.14 42.93 2.53
C PHE A 23 -16.80 41.45 2.71
N VAL A 24 -15.51 41.11 2.80
CA VAL A 24 -15.04 39.76 3.05
C VAL A 24 -15.35 39.27 4.48
N PHE A 25 -15.28 40.20 5.47
CA PHE A 25 -15.61 39.86 6.86
C PHE A 25 -17.11 39.83 7.15
N ASN A 26 -17.94 40.51 6.34
CA ASN A 26 -19.40 40.58 6.56
C ASN A 26 -20.22 39.56 5.74
N HIS A 27 -19.59 38.89 4.79
CA HIS A 27 -20.23 37.79 4.09
C HIS A 27 -19.62 36.50 4.65
N GLY A 28 -20.43 35.68 5.33
CA GLY A 28 -20.05 34.35 5.78
C GLY A 28 -19.49 33.49 4.64
N LYS A 29 -18.81 32.40 4.97
CA LYS A 29 -18.24 31.48 3.99
C LYS A 29 -19.35 30.88 3.15
N SER A 30 -19.13 30.79 1.83
CA SER A 30 -19.99 29.98 0.97
C SER A 30 -19.89 28.50 1.33
N ASN A 31 -20.92 27.72 1.01
CA ASN A 31 -20.89 26.29 1.28
C ASN A 31 -19.72 25.58 0.55
N GLU A 32 -19.35 26.04 -0.66
CA GLU A 32 -18.17 25.58 -1.39
C GLU A 32 -16.87 25.86 -0.62
N GLN A 33 -16.74 27.02 0.00
CA GLN A 33 -15.58 27.37 0.84
C GLN A 33 -15.51 26.49 2.09
N VAL A 34 -16.66 26.20 2.72
CA VAL A 34 -16.71 25.30 3.90
C VAL A 34 -16.29 23.89 3.51
N VAL A 35 -16.78 23.34 2.40
CA VAL A 35 -16.38 22.03 1.89
C VAL A 35 -14.88 21.98 1.59
N THR A 36 -14.39 22.98 0.89
CA THR A 36 -12.97 23.06 0.51
C THR A 36 -12.08 23.11 1.75
N GLU A 37 -12.40 23.96 2.73
CA GLU A 37 -11.66 24.06 3.99
C GLU A 37 -11.64 22.74 4.75
N TYR A 38 -12.77 22.06 4.86
CA TYR A 38 -12.85 20.75 5.52
C TYR A 38 -11.88 19.72 4.91
N PHE A 39 -11.81 19.65 3.59
CA PHE A 39 -10.90 18.73 2.91
C PHE A 39 -9.44 19.21 2.85
N GLU A 40 -9.18 20.52 2.95
CA GLU A 40 -7.82 21.03 3.18
C GLU A 40 -7.29 20.63 4.56
N LEU A 41 -8.15 20.61 5.58
CA LEU A 41 -7.78 20.10 6.91
C LEU A 41 -7.53 18.58 6.86
N LEU A 42 -8.29 17.83 6.07
CA LEU A 42 -8.03 16.41 5.85
C LEU A 42 -6.63 16.16 5.23
N LYS A 43 -6.23 16.98 4.25
CA LYS A 43 -4.87 16.92 3.66
C LYS A 43 -3.78 17.12 4.71
N LYS A 44 -4.04 18.00 5.68
CA LYS A 44 -3.12 18.33 6.79
C LYS A 44 -3.21 17.31 7.94
N LYS A 45 -4.15 16.36 7.87
CA LYS A 45 -4.51 15.43 8.96
C LYS A 45 -4.91 16.16 10.26
N ASP A 46 -5.44 17.37 10.14
CA ASP A 46 -5.93 18.16 11.28
C ASP A 46 -7.38 17.80 11.60
N TYR A 47 -7.57 16.58 12.08
CA TYR A 47 -8.88 16.03 12.42
C TYR A 47 -9.54 16.80 13.58
N LYS A 48 -8.75 17.51 14.40
CA LYS A 48 -9.29 18.32 15.48
C LYS A 48 -10.01 19.56 14.95
N GLN A 49 -9.41 20.27 14.00
CA GLN A 49 -10.07 21.42 13.36
C GLN A 49 -11.23 20.95 12.48
N MET A 50 -11.11 19.81 11.77
CA MET A 50 -12.25 19.23 11.04
C MET A 50 -13.45 18.99 11.96
N TYR A 51 -13.22 18.44 13.16
CA TYR A 51 -14.28 18.23 14.14
C TYR A 51 -14.94 19.53 14.58
N GLN A 52 -14.18 20.62 14.72
CA GLN A 52 -14.72 21.94 15.10
C GLN A 52 -15.63 22.56 14.04
N MET A 53 -15.52 22.13 12.78
CA MET A 53 -16.40 22.55 11.70
C MET A 53 -17.76 21.82 11.72
N LEU A 54 -17.94 20.80 12.56
CA LEU A 54 -19.21 20.10 12.69
C LEU A 54 -20.20 20.87 13.55
N ASP A 55 -21.49 20.73 13.25
CA ASP A 55 -22.56 21.23 14.12
C ASP A 55 -22.59 20.41 15.43
N GLN A 56 -22.11 21.04 16.51
CA GLN A 56 -21.99 20.41 17.83
C GLN A 56 -23.34 20.29 18.55
N LYS A 57 -24.40 20.86 18.01
CA LYS A 57 -25.73 20.90 18.65
C LYS A 57 -26.61 19.70 18.30
N THR A 58 -26.19 18.89 17.35
CA THR A 58 -26.97 17.72 16.92
C THR A 58 -26.60 16.48 17.72
N VAL A 59 -27.60 15.66 18.04
CA VAL A 59 -27.42 14.37 18.73
C VAL A 59 -26.66 13.32 17.88
N TYR A 60 -26.48 13.59 16.59
CA TYR A 60 -25.77 12.72 15.66
C TYR A 60 -24.27 13.01 15.59
N THR A 61 -23.81 14.14 16.14
CA THR A 61 -22.38 14.48 16.16
C THR A 61 -21.65 13.58 17.17
N PRO A 62 -20.66 12.82 16.73
CA PRO A 62 -19.92 11.91 17.61
C PRO A 62 -19.05 12.70 18.59
N THR A 63 -18.45 11.99 19.56
CA THR A 63 -17.42 12.61 20.38
C THR A 63 -16.17 12.95 19.55
N GLN A 64 -15.44 14.00 19.91
CA GLN A 64 -14.20 14.39 19.23
C GLN A 64 -13.19 13.23 19.20
N LYS A 65 -13.09 12.46 20.29
CA LYS A 65 -12.21 11.30 20.37
C LYS A 65 -12.55 10.28 19.30
N TYR A 66 -13.82 9.86 19.21
CA TYR A 66 -14.30 8.91 18.21
C TYR A 66 -14.01 9.40 16.78
N PHE A 67 -14.34 10.66 16.47
CA PHE A 67 -14.14 11.23 15.15
C PHE A 67 -12.64 11.19 14.72
N ILE A 68 -11.74 11.59 15.63
CA ILE A 68 -10.30 11.59 15.36
C ILE A 68 -9.78 10.16 15.20
N GLU A 69 -10.19 9.23 16.06
CA GLU A 69 -9.75 7.83 15.99
C GLU A 69 -10.19 7.17 14.67
N LYS A 70 -11.43 7.36 14.25
CA LYS A 70 -11.94 6.78 13.00
C LYS A 70 -11.26 7.35 11.76
N HIS A 71 -10.98 8.65 11.73
CA HIS A 71 -10.19 9.23 10.65
C HIS A 71 -8.77 8.66 10.61
N LYS A 72 -8.09 8.52 11.75
CA LYS A 72 -6.76 7.91 11.81
C LYS A 72 -6.78 6.45 11.35
N GLU A 73 -7.71 5.64 11.86
CA GLU A 73 -7.86 4.23 11.48
C GLU A 73 -7.95 4.05 9.96
N ILE A 74 -8.63 4.95 9.25
CA ILE A 74 -8.83 4.86 7.81
C ILE A 74 -7.68 5.53 7.05
N TYR A 75 -7.41 6.79 7.34
CA TYR A 75 -6.49 7.60 6.53
C TYR A 75 -5.00 7.27 6.75
N ASP A 76 -4.65 6.65 7.89
CA ASP A 76 -3.31 6.09 8.07
C ASP A 76 -3.10 4.79 7.28
N VAL A 77 -4.17 4.00 7.07
CA VAL A 77 -4.12 2.77 6.27
C VAL A 77 -4.08 3.08 4.77
N ILE A 78 -4.96 3.94 4.27
CA ILE A 78 -5.02 4.28 2.84
C ILE A 78 -3.94 5.27 2.41
N ASN A 79 -3.34 5.99 3.35
CA ASN A 79 -2.26 6.97 3.18
C ASN A 79 -2.47 7.90 1.96
N PRO A 80 -3.51 8.73 1.96
CA PRO A 80 -3.91 9.49 0.79
C PRO A 80 -2.94 10.63 0.46
N SER A 81 -2.79 10.89 -0.82
CA SER A 81 -2.08 12.04 -1.37
C SER A 81 -2.91 12.69 -2.49
N LYS A 82 -2.55 13.90 -2.91
CA LYS A 82 -3.23 14.64 -3.99
C LYS A 82 -4.75 14.68 -3.83
N ILE A 83 -5.22 14.86 -2.60
CA ILE A 83 -6.65 14.98 -2.32
C ILE A 83 -7.19 16.21 -3.04
N GLN A 84 -8.23 16.03 -3.84
CA GLN A 84 -8.95 17.09 -4.55
C GLN A 84 -10.44 16.96 -4.25
N VAL A 85 -11.08 18.06 -3.97
CA VAL A 85 -12.54 18.13 -3.80
C VAL A 85 -13.12 19.09 -4.82
N LYS A 86 -14.28 18.75 -5.34
CA LYS A 86 -15.06 19.59 -6.25
C LYS A 86 -16.53 19.55 -5.84
N VAL A 87 -17.13 20.68 -5.58
CA VAL A 87 -18.57 20.82 -5.44
C VAL A 87 -19.21 20.59 -6.82
N ILE A 88 -20.22 19.73 -6.87
CA ILE A 88 -20.89 19.33 -8.11
C ILE A 88 -22.26 20.02 -8.21
N ASP A 89 -22.97 20.07 -7.09
CA ASP A 89 -24.33 20.60 -7.02
C ASP A 89 -24.60 21.14 -5.60
N GLU A 90 -25.42 22.17 -5.53
CA GLU A 90 -25.85 22.76 -4.29
C GLU A 90 -27.33 23.09 -4.40
N LYS A 91 -28.12 22.55 -3.47
CA LYS A 91 -29.54 22.86 -3.35
C LYS A 91 -29.93 23.01 -1.90
N ASP A 92 -30.50 24.14 -1.58
CA ASP A 92 -30.84 24.53 -0.20
C ASP A 92 -29.57 24.48 0.69
N ASN A 93 -29.58 23.64 1.71
CA ASN A 93 -28.42 23.41 2.60
C ASN A 93 -27.61 22.15 2.23
N MET A 94 -28.02 21.43 1.18
CA MET A 94 -27.35 20.19 0.74
C MET A 94 -26.31 20.47 -0.32
N VAL A 95 -25.09 20.07 -0.06
CA VAL A 95 -23.97 20.21 -1.01
C VAL A 95 -23.53 18.82 -1.45
N GLN A 96 -23.57 18.59 -2.75
CA GLN A 96 -23.00 17.40 -3.37
C GLN A 96 -21.58 17.69 -3.82
N TYR A 97 -20.63 16.89 -3.40
CA TYR A 97 -19.23 17.02 -3.77
C TYR A 97 -18.68 15.72 -4.32
N GLN A 98 -17.60 15.83 -5.07
CA GLN A 98 -16.78 14.72 -5.51
C GLN A 98 -15.38 14.89 -4.89
N ILE A 99 -14.89 13.83 -4.28
CA ILE A 99 -13.51 13.75 -3.82
C ILE A 99 -12.73 12.78 -4.71
N SER A 100 -11.47 13.09 -4.96
CA SER A 100 -10.51 12.17 -5.57
C SER A 100 -9.19 12.25 -4.81
N MET A 101 -8.52 11.12 -4.66
CA MET A 101 -7.23 11.03 -3.98
C MET A 101 -6.41 9.87 -4.54
N ASP A 102 -5.09 10.02 -4.54
CA ASP A 102 -4.18 8.92 -4.79
C ASP A 102 -3.92 8.23 -3.44
N THR A 103 -4.00 6.91 -3.40
CA THR A 103 -3.82 6.10 -2.19
C THR A 103 -2.82 4.98 -2.44
N VAL A 104 -2.43 4.24 -1.40
CA VAL A 104 -1.60 3.03 -1.55
C VAL A 104 -2.26 1.94 -2.42
N ALA A 105 -3.58 2.02 -2.62
CA ALA A 105 -4.35 1.12 -3.47
C ALA A 105 -4.71 1.73 -4.84
N GLY A 106 -4.04 2.81 -5.24
CA GLY A 106 -4.32 3.55 -6.47
C GLY A 106 -5.27 4.72 -6.26
N LYS A 107 -5.86 5.21 -7.35
CA LYS A 107 -6.75 6.37 -7.32
C LYS A 107 -8.14 5.99 -6.86
N VAL A 108 -8.62 6.69 -5.82
CA VAL A 108 -9.97 6.59 -5.29
C VAL A 108 -10.76 7.82 -5.70
N LYS A 109 -12.01 7.63 -6.10
CA LYS A 109 -12.91 8.71 -6.49
C LYS A 109 -14.35 8.32 -6.14
N TYR A 110 -15.00 9.16 -5.36
CA TYR A 110 -16.41 8.97 -5.02
C TYR A 110 -17.15 10.31 -4.89
N LYS A 111 -18.48 10.25 -4.88
CA LYS A 111 -19.36 11.38 -4.68
C LYS A 111 -20.09 11.20 -3.35
N ASN A 112 -20.28 12.32 -2.65
CA ASN A 112 -21.05 12.29 -1.40
C ASN A 112 -21.85 13.57 -1.24
N LYS A 113 -22.72 13.61 -0.23
CA LYS A 113 -23.56 14.75 0.12
C LYS A 113 -23.41 15.12 1.57
N ILE A 114 -23.37 16.41 1.85
CA ILE A 114 -23.38 16.96 3.20
C ILE A 114 -24.40 18.07 3.34
N GLU A 115 -24.96 18.21 4.52
CA GLU A 115 -25.80 19.33 4.89
C GLU A 115 -24.94 20.38 5.62
N ILE A 116 -24.98 21.63 5.14
CA ILE A 116 -24.27 22.77 5.73
C ILE A 116 -25.27 23.83 6.12
N LYS A 117 -25.25 24.26 7.38
CA LYS A 117 -26.11 25.32 7.89
C LYS A 117 -25.29 26.23 8.78
N ASN A 118 -25.34 27.54 8.55
CA ASN A 118 -24.58 28.55 9.30
C ASN A 118 -23.08 28.17 9.36
N GLU A 119 -22.49 27.82 8.22
CA GLU A 119 -21.08 27.41 8.08
C GLU A 119 -20.69 26.13 8.85
N GLN A 120 -21.65 25.47 9.48
CA GLN A 120 -21.42 24.21 10.21
C GLN A 120 -21.90 23.01 9.41
N ILE A 121 -21.10 21.98 9.42
CA ILE A 121 -21.37 20.71 8.71
C ILE A 121 -22.16 19.79 9.64
N LYS A 122 -23.32 19.34 9.19
CA LYS A 122 -24.07 18.30 9.89
C LYS A 122 -23.39 16.96 9.68
N PHE A 123 -22.98 16.33 10.77
CA PHE A 123 -22.29 15.06 10.70
C PHE A 123 -23.14 13.95 10.09
N ASN A 124 -22.55 13.20 9.18
CA ASN A 124 -22.97 11.87 8.79
C ASN A 124 -21.72 10.96 8.66
N LYS A 125 -21.90 9.65 8.73
CA LYS A 125 -20.78 8.71 8.75
C LYS A 125 -19.97 8.70 7.44
N GLN A 126 -20.61 9.02 6.32
CA GLN A 126 -19.97 9.13 5.01
C GLN A 126 -18.99 10.31 4.93
N LEU A 127 -19.04 11.28 5.88
CA LEU A 127 -18.00 12.29 6.03
C LEU A 127 -16.64 11.71 6.43
N ILE A 128 -16.63 10.57 7.13
CA ILE A 128 -15.40 9.89 7.49
C ILE A 128 -14.85 9.17 6.26
N PHE A 129 -15.67 8.32 5.63
CA PHE A 129 -15.33 7.61 4.40
C PHE A 129 -16.61 7.14 3.70
N ASP A 130 -16.52 6.92 2.38
CA ASP A 130 -17.66 6.41 1.60
C ASP A 130 -18.12 5.05 2.14
N GLU A 131 -19.45 4.85 2.22
CA GLU A 131 -20.09 3.63 2.76
C GLU A 131 -19.65 3.22 4.19
N PHE A 132 -18.96 4.10 4.92
CA PHE A 132 -18.51 3.81 6.28
C PHE A 132 -19.68 3.66 7.27
N SER A 133 -19.58 2.66 8.14
CA SER A 133 -20.48 2.44 9.28
C SER A 133 -19.69 1.98 10.51
N ASP A 134 -20.32 1.99 11.72
CA ASP A 134 -19.62 1.56 12.93
C ASP A 134 -19.32 0.04 12.96
N LYS A 135 -20.00 -0.72 12.11
CA LYS A 135 -19.87 -2.18 12.04
C LYS A 135 -18.87 -2.64 10.99
N ASN A 136 -18.27 -1.72 10.27
CA ASN A 136 -17.32 -2.08 9.22
C ASN A 136 -15.95 -1.40 9.41
N LYS A 137 -14.95 -1.93 8.72
CA LYS A 137 -13.57 -1.42 8.72
C LYS A 137 -13.10 -1.23 7.29
N VAL A 138 -12.32 -0.20 7.07
CA VAL A 138 -11.64 0.00 5.78
C VAL A 138 -10.30 -0.75 5.81
N LYS A 139 -10.06 -1.57 4.78
CA LYS A 139 -8.82 -2.32 4.61
C LYS A 139 -8.22 -2.08 3.23
N VAL A 140 -6.91 -2.18 3.14
CA VAL A 140 -6.20 -2.23 1.87
C VAL A 140 -5.76 -3.67 1.62
N ILE A 141 -6.24 -4.23 0.51
CA ILE A 141 -5.75 -5.52 -0.01
C ILE A 141 -4.73 -5.20 -1.09
N THR A 142 -3.47 -5.54 -0.85
CA THR A 142 -2.41 -5.34 -1.83
C THR A 142 -2.20 -6.58 -2.68
N THR A 143 -1.97 -6.38 -3.96
CA THR A 143 -1.59 -7.44 -4.90
C THR A 143 -0.13 -7.21 -5.29
N GLN A 144 0.71 -8.22 -5.07
CA GLN A 144 2.11 -8.15 -5.47
C GLN A 144 2.21 -8.03 -6.99
N PRO A 145 3.05 -7.13 -7.50
CA PRO A 145 3.21 -6.96 -8.93
C PRO A 145 3.93 -8.15 -9.55
N TYR A 146 3.61 -8.45 -10.79
CA TYR A 146 4.44 -9.33 -11.61
C TYR A 146 5.64 -8.56 -12.11
N ARG A 147 6.84 -9.09 -11.86
CA ARG A 147 8.06 -8.53 -12.43
C ARG A 147 8.06 -8.70 -13.94
N GLY A 148 8.34 -7.63 -14.70
CA GLY A 148 8.35 -7.60 -16.16
C GLY A 148 9.28 -8.67 -16.76
N TYR A 149 8.96 -9.16 -17.94
CA TYR A 149 9.78 -10.13 -18.66
C TYR A 149 11.03 -9.45 -19.27
N ILE A 150 12.12 -10.21 -19.37
CA ILE A 150 13.27 -9.84 -20.20
C ILE A 150 13.27 -10.78 -21.41
N LEU A 151 13.22 -10.22 -22.59
CA LEU A 151 13.16 -10.95 -23.86
C LEU A 151 14.40 -10.70 -24.69
N ASP A 152 14.76 -11.67 -25.54
CA ASP A 152 15.72 -11.45 -26.62
C ASP A 152 15.04 -10.74 -27.81
N ARG A 153 15.83 -10.43 -28.84
CA ARG A 153 15.33 -9.78 -30.07
C ARG A 153 14.28 -10.61 -30.85
N ASN A 154 14.18 -11.90 -30.57
CA ASN A 154 13.26 -12.81 -31.22
C ASN A 154 12.03 -13.10 -30.33
N GLY A 155 11.87 -12.39 -29.19
CA GLY A 155 10.77 -12.57 -28.25
C GLY A 155 10.91 -13.78 -27.33
N LYS A 156 12.07 -14.43 -27.26
CA LYS A 156 12.32 -15.55 -26.34
C LYS A 156 12.62 -15.02 -24.94
N TYR A 157 12.09 -15.69 -23.93
CA TYR A 157 12.28 -15.30 -22.54
C TYR A 157 13.73 -15.53 -22.08
N LEU A 158 14.40 -14.47 -21.66
CA LEU A 158 15.68 -14.52 -20.96
C LEU A 158 15.48 -14.52 -19.43
N ALA A 159 14.42 -13.85 -18.97
CA ALA A 159 13.95 -13.91 -17.60
C ALA A 159 12.42 -13.76 -17.56
N LYS A 160 11.75 -14.59 -16.77
CA LYS A 160 10.29 -14.58 -16.63
C LYS A 160 9.86 -15.03 -15.23
N GLN A 161 8.60 -14.78 -14.88
CA GLN A 161 7.97 -15.48 -13.76
C GLN A 161 7.68 -16.93 -14.20
N GLY A 162 8.03 -17.86 -13.35
CA GLY A 162 7.85 -19.30 -13.63
C GLY A 162 7.66 -20.09 -12.36
N ASN A 163 7.42 -21.38 -12.51
CA ASN A 163 7.35 -22.31 -11.40
C ASN A 163 8.75 -22.76 -10.99
N ALA A 164 8.99 -22.76 -9.70
CA ALA A 164 10.11 -23.44 -9.08
C ALA A 164 9.58 -24.36 -7.98
N TYR A 165 10.44 -25.16 -7.44
CA TYR A 165 10.06 -26.20 -6.49
C TYR A 165 10.88 -26.01 -5.22
N SER A 166 10.19 -25.73 -4.13
CA SER A 166 10.78 -25.57 -2.82
C SER A 166 10.83 -26.93 -2.12
N PHE A 167 12.02 -27.52 -2.03
CA PHE A 167 12.27 -28.65 -1.15
C PHE A 167 12.39 -28.17 0.27
N GLY A 168 11.61 -28.73 1.15
CA GLY A 168 11.58 -28.38 2.56
C GLY A 168 11.26 -29.58 3.44
N LEU A 169 11.29 -29.33 4.73
CA LEU A 169 11.13 -30.35 5.76
C LEU A 169 9.93 -30.04 6.64
N VAL A 170 9.26 -31.10 7.09
CA VAL A 170 8.24 -31.04 8.15
C VAL A 170 8.86 -31.59 9.43
N ARG A 171 9.06 -30.73 10.43
CA ARG A 171 9.83 -30.99 11.65
C ARG A 171 9.42 -32.30 12.34
N GLY A 172 8.16 -32.46 12.65
CA GLY A 172 7.65 -33.63 13.39
C GLY A 172 7.63 -34.95 12.60
N LYS A 173 8.12 -34.95 11.36
CA LYS A 173 8.16 -36.16 10.49
C LYS A 173 9.55 -36.72 10.25
N LEU A 174 10.59 -36.01 10.69
CA LEU A 174 11.97 -36.49 10.60
C LEU A 174 12.22 -37.58 11.64
N ASN A 175 12.93 -38.63 11.25
CA ASN A 175 13.13 -39.80 12.12
C ASN A 175 14.46 -39.75 12.90
N SER A 176 15.50 -39.13 12.33
CA SER A 176 16.84 -39.16 12.92
C SER A 176 17.72 -37.98 12.47
N GLU A 177 18.83 -37.76 13.19
CA GLU A 177 19.86 -36.82 12.75
C GLU A 177 20.55 -37.24 11.45
N ASN A 178 20.55 -38.51 11.12
CA ASN A 178 21.11 -39.03 9.86
C ASN A 178 20.31 -38.53 8.66
N ASP A 179 19.01 -38.24 8.82
CA ASP A 179 18.17 -37.66 7.77
C ASP A 179 18.70 -36.30 7.32
N TYR A 180 19.20 -35.47 8.26
CA TYR A 180 19.79 -34.17 7.91
C TYR A 180 21.03 -34.30 7.03
N ALA A 181 21.89 -35.29 7.28
CA ALA A 181 23.09 -35.52 6.49
C ALA A 181 22.76 -35.97 5.06
N GLN A 182 21.76 -36.85 4.91
CA GLN A 182 21.30 -37.27 3.61
C GLN A 182 20.65 -36.12 2.83
N ILE A 183 19.78 -35.36 3.46
CA ILE A 183 19.11 -34.21 2.85
C ILE A 183 20.13 -33.15 2.43
N ALA A 184 21.13 -32.86 3.29
CA ALA A 184 22.21 -31.94 3.01
C ALA A 184 22.98 -32.33 1.75
N LYS A 185 23.28 -33.62 1.57
CA LYS A 185 23.93 -34.16 0.39
C LYS A 185 23.09 -34.01 -0.87
N TYR A 186 21.80 -34.39 -0.82
CA TYR A 186 20.88 -34.25 -1.97
C TYR A 186 20.67 -32.81 -2.39
N LEU A 187 20.49 -31.93 -1.42
CA LEU A 187 20.21 -30.52 -1.66
C LEU A 187 21.47 -29.65 -1.80
N GLU A 188 22.68 -30.25 -1.78
CA GLU A 188 23.97 -29.55 -1.86
C GLU A 188 23.99 -28.34 -0.89
N THR A 189 23.73 -28.60 0.38
CA THR A 189 23.74 -27.65 1.47
C THR A 189 24.46 -28.27 2.67
N ASP A 190 24.67 -27.53 3.73
CA ASP A 190 25.28 -28.06 4.96
C ASP A 190 24.22 -28.40 6.01
N VAL A 191 24.55 -29.35 6.88
CA VAL A 191 23.68 -29.82 7.97
C VAL A 191 23.36 -28.69 8.96
N GLU A 192 24.35 -27.85 9.25
CA GLU A 192 24.22 -26.74 10.20
C GLU A 192 23.16 -25.73 9.71
N THR A 193 23.18 -25.39 8.43
CA THR A 193 22.17 -24.52 7.81
C THR A 193 20.77 -25.10 7.93
N ILE A 194 20.61 -26.45 7.71
CA ILE A 194 19.31 -27.09 7.87
C ILE A 194 18.86 -27.02 9.34
N GLN A 195 19.71 -27.42 10.28
CA GLN A 195 19.40 -27.40 11.70
C GLN A 195 19.07 -26.02 12.21
N LYS A 196 19.82 -24.98 11.81
CA LYS A 196 19.54 -23.59 12.15
C LYS A 196 18.16 -23.14 11.67
N LYS A 197 17.77 -23.51 10.43
CA LYS A 197 16.43 -23.22 9.93
C LYS A 197 15.36 -23.94 10.73
N MET A 198 15.60 -25.22 11.08
CA MET A 198 14.65 -26.06 11.80
C MET A 198 14.49 -25.70 13.29
N SER A 199 15.48 -25.05 13.90
CA SER A 199 15.46 -24.65 15.32
C SER A 199 14.76 -23.31 15.60
N ALA A 200 14.26 -22.60 14.58
CA ALA A 200 13.60 -21.31 14.78
C ALA A 200 12.34 -21.46 15.66
N SER A 201 12.18 -20.55 16.62
CA SER A 201 11.16 -20.63 17.68
C SER A 201 9.70 -20.64 17.20
N TRP A 202 9.44 -20.13 15.99
CA TRP A 202 8.10 -20.08 15.40
C TRP A 202 7.70 -21.38 14.68
N ILE A 203 8.63 -22.36 14.51
CA ILE A 203 8.38 -23.60 13.78
C ILE A 203 7.67 -24.60 14.69
N LYS A 204 6.52 -25.06 14.27
CA LYS A 204 5.76 -26.16 14.88
C LYS A 204 6.08 -27.47 14.19
N ASP A 205 5.65 -28.60 14.77
CA ASP A 205 5.94 -29.94 14.26
C ASP A 205 5.33 -30.22 12.87
N ASP A 206 4.22 -29.55 12.54
CA ASP A 206 3.54 -29.65 11.23
C ASP A 206 4.02 -28.59 10.22
N SER A 207 4.90 -27.67 10.65
CA SER A 207 5.38 -26.59 9.80
C SER A 207 6.26 -27.08 8.69
N PHE A 208 5.99 -26.62 7.46
CA PHE A 208 6.89 -26.77 6.33
C PHE A 208 8.02 -25.74 6.39
N VAL A 209 9.24 -26.19 6.48
CA VAL A 209 10.45 -25.33 6.52
C VAL A 209 11.17 -25.42 5.18
N PRO A 210 11.19 -24.37 4.35
CA PRO A 210 11.86 -24.40 3.06
C PRO A 210 13.39 -24.43 3.23
N ILE A 211 14.03 -25.41 2.58
CA ILE A 211 15.49 -25.57 2.61
C ILE A 211 16.13 -25.03 1.33
N LYS A 212 15.72 -25.52 0.17
CA LYS A 212 16.28 -25.11 -1.13
C LYS A 212 15.21 -25.01 -2.21
N ASN A 213 15.29 -23.97 -3.01
CA ASN A 213 14.44 -23.82 -4.20
C ASN A 213 15.22 -24.29 -5.42
N VAL A 214 14.58 -25.06 -6.28
CA VAL A 214 15.22 -25.66 -7.44
C VAL A 214 14.34 -25.53 -8.70
N SER A 215 14.97 -25.63 -9.87
CA SER A 215 14.27 -25.69 -11.15
C SER A 215 13.52 -27.02 -11.31
N GLU A 216 12.64 -27.11 -12.30
CA GLU A 216 11.93 -28.35 -12.63
C GLU A 216 12.88 -29.49 -13.00
N GLN A 217 13.95 -29.21 -13.75
CA GLN A 217 14.95 -30.17 -14.10
C GLN A 217 15.62 -30.78 -12.88
N VAL A 218 16.11 -29.94 -11.96
CA VAL A 218 16.74 -30.38 -10.72
C VAL A 218 15.75 -31.11 -9.82
N LYS A 219 14.50 -30.66 -9.74
CA LYS A 219 13.43 -31.39 -9.04
C LYS A 219 13.29 -32.82 -9.54
N ASN A 220 13.22 -32.98 -10.86
CA ASN A 220 13.06 -34.33 -11.46
C ASN A 220 14.27 -35.21 -11.16
N GLN A 221 15.50 -34.70 -11.20
CA GLN A 221 16.71 -35.41 -10.81
C GLN A 221 16.67 -35.86 -9.34
N LEU A 222 16.29 -34.95 -8.41
CA LEU A 222 16.19 -35.27 -6.99
C LEU A 222 15.11 -36.31 -6.69
N ILE A 223 14.00 -36.29 -7.42
CA ILE A 223 12.95 -37.31 -7.29
C ILE A 223 13.48 -38.69 -7.80
N GLN A 224 14.19 -38.71 -8.90
CA GLN A 224 14.83 -39.94 -9.41
C GLN A 224 15.89 -40.50 -8.43
N GLN A 225 16.52 -39.64 -7.63
CA GLN A 225 17.45 -40.02 -6.57
C GLN A 225 16.75 -40.42 -5.26
N GLU A 226 15.42 -40.52 -5.27
CA GLU A 226 14.61 -40.98 -4.14
C GLU A 226 14.62 -40.09 -2.90
N ILE A 227 14.92 -38.79 -3.02
CA ILE A 227 14.93 -37.88 -1.89
C ILE A 227 13.60 -37.88 -1.12
N LEU A 228 12.48 -38.16 -1.79
CA LEU A 228 11.14 -38.24 -1.19
C LEU A 228 10.93 -39.47 -0.30
N ASN A 229 11.83 -40.48 -0.35
CA ASN A 229 11.80 -41.62 0.56
C ASN A 229 12.22 -41.22 1.99
N ILE A 230 12.90 -40.06 2.15
CA ILE A 230 13.21 -39.53 3.46
C ILE A 230 11.94 -38.92 4.06
N LYS A 231 11.48 -39.51 5.17
CA LYS A 231 10.29 -38.99 5.87
C LYS A 231 10.46 -37.52 6.25
N GLY A 232 9.40 -36.75 6.06
CA GLY A 232 9.42 -35.33 6.35
C GLY A 232 9.87 -34.43 5.22
N VAL A 233 10.49 -34.96 4.16
CA VAL A 233 10.76 -34.18 2.95
C VAL A 233 9.46 -33.91 2.19
N LYS A 234 9.25 -32.67 1.82
CA LYS A 234 8.13 -32.22 0.99
C LYS A 234 8.59 -31.27 -0.11
N ILE A 235 7.82 -31.25 -1.21
CA ILE A 235 7.98 -30.29 -2.30
C ILE A 235 6.75 -29.41 -2.38
N ASN A 236 6.96 -28.10 -2.38
CA ASN A 236 5.92 -27.12 -2.69
C ASN A 236 6.25 -26.43 -4.00
N THR A 237 5.27 -26.31 -4.89
CA THR A 237 5.41 -25.45 -6.07
C THR A 237 5.31 -24.00 -5.65
N ILE A 238 6.29 -23.20 -6.04
CA ILE A 238 6.36 -21.76 -5.77
C ILE A 238 6.51 -21.00 -7.08
N SER A 239 6.01 -19.77 -7.10
CA SER A 239 6.25 -18.87 -8.22
C SER A 239 7.50 -18.04 -7.92
N MET A 240 8.48 -18.04 -8.82
CA MET A 240 9.68 -17.24 -8.68
C MET A 240 10.25 -16.81 -10.04
N ARG A 241 11.21 -15.88 -9.99
CA ARG A 241 11.96 -15.49 -11.18
C ARG A 241 12.79 -16.65 -11.70
N VAL A 242 12.62 -17.02 -12.97
CA VAL A 242 13.40 -18.08 -13.63
C VAL A 242 14.12 -17.52 -14.85
N TYR A 243 15.30 -18.09 -15.11
CA TYR A 243 16.20 -17.72 -16.19
C TYR A 243 16.42 -18.93 -17.09
N PRO A 244 15.67 -19.06 -18.22
CA PRO A 244 15.66 -20.28 -19.03
C PRO A 244 17.03 -20.70 -19.59
N TYR A 245 17.94 -19.76 -19.76
CA TYR A 245 19.30 -20.01 -20.27
C TYR A 245 20.39 -20.06 -19.19
N ASP A 246 19.96 -19.99 -17.90
CA ASP A 246 20.79 -20.18 -16.71
C ASP A 246 22.17 -19.48 -16.79
N LYS A 247 23.27 -20.25 -16.68
CA LYS A 247 24.64 -19.70 -16.59
C LYS A 247 25.09 -18.92 -17.84
N ILE A 248 24.51 -19.18 -19.03
CA ILE A 248 24.94 -18.55 -20.28
C ILE A 248 24.65 -17.04 -20.28
N THR A 249 23.52 -16.63 -19.72
CA THR A 249 23.07 -15.23 -19.75
C THR A 249 23.27 -14.49 -18.41
N SER A 250 23.72 -15.19 -17.37
CA SER A 250 23.78 -14.67 -16.00
C SER A 250 24.58 -13.38 -15.84
N HIS A 251 25.68 -13.22 -16.56
CA HIS A 251 26.52 -12.02 -16.51
C HIS A 251 25.84 -10.78 -17.10
N ILE A 252 24.96 -10.97 -18.08
CA ILE A 252 24.24 -9.86 -18.73
C ILE A 252 22.92 -9.60 -18.03
N ILE A 253 22.14 -10.64 -17.82
CA ILE A 253 20.79 -10.54 -17.23
C ILE A 253 20.87 -10.20 -15.75
N GLY A 254 21.83 -10.76 -15.04
CA GLY A 254 21.94 -10.62 -13.58
C GLY A 254 20.94 -11.53 -12.86
N TYR A 255 20.58 -11.12 -11.66
CA TYR A 255 19.67 -11.90 -10.81
C TYR A 255 18.89 -10.98 -9.84
N VAL A 256 17.84 -11.53 -9.25
CA VAL A 256 17.03 -10.89 -8.22
C VAL A 256 17.22 -11.56 -6.87
N GLN A 257 17.02 -10.80 -5.80
CA GLN A 257 16.95 -11.30 -4.42
C GLN A 257 15.79 -10.64 -3.67
N ASN A 258 15.38 -11.25 -2.56
CA ASN A 258 14.46 -10.59 -1.64
C ASN A 258 15.10 -9.31 -1.09
N VAL A 259 14.29 -8.29 -0.89
CA VAL A 259 14.71 -7.05 -0.25
C VAL A 259 15.14 -7.32 1.19
N ASN A 260 16.15 -6.59 1.63
CA ASN A 260 16.59 -6.58 3.02
C ASN A 260 16.21 -5.25 3.70
N SER A 261 16.60 -5.10 4.98
CA SER A 261 16.28 -3.89 5.75
C SER A 261 16.95 -2.62 5.20
N GLU A 262 18.11 -2.74 4.55
CA GLU A 262 18.81 -1.62 3.92
C GLU A 262 18.11 -1.19 2.64
N ASP A 263 17.67 -2.15 1.83
CA ASP A 263 16.87 -1.88 0.62
C ASP A 263 15.59 -1.12 0.97
N LEU A 264 14.88 -1.56 2.01
CA LEU A 264 13.65 -0.89 2.44
C LEU A 264 13.89 0.55 2.92
N LYS A 265 15.04 0.82 3.54
CA LYS A 265 15.44 2.17 3.95
C LYS A 265 15.80 3.03 2.74
N LYS A 266 16.59 2.49 1.80
CA LYS A 266 17.06 3.19 0.60
C LYS A 266 15.92 3.52 -0.35
N HIS A 267 14.98 2.62 -0.53
CA HIS A 267 13.84 2.72 -1.45
C HIS A 267 12.52 3.06 -0.72
N LYS A 268 12.61 3.84 0.36
CA LYS A 268 11.46 4.29 1.11
C LYS A 268 10.49 5.04 0.20
N ASN A 269 9.21 4.69 0.27
CA ASN A 269 8.12 5.24 -0.56
C ASN A 269 8.12 4.77 -2.04
N GLU A 270 8.94 3.81 -2.42
CA GLU A 270 8.91 3.21 -3.75
C GLU A 270 8.03 1.96 -3.86
N GLY A 271 7.30 1.60 -2.81
CA GLY A 271 6.35 0.48 -2.79
C GLY A 271 6.96 -0.89 -2.47
N TYR A 272 8.23 -0.96 -2.06
CA TYR A 272 8.82 -2.22 -1.61
C TYR A 272 8.30 -2.66 -0.26
N THR A 273 8.09 -3.96 -0.13
CA THR A 273 7.73 -4.64 1.12
C THR A 273 8.78 -5.71 1.44
N SER A 274 8.73 -6.29 2.64
CA SER A 274 9.63 -7.39 3.02
C SER A 274 9.55 -8.63 2.11
N ASN A 275 8.46 -8.75 1.35
CA ASN A 275 8.23 -9.86 0.40
C ASN A 275 8.59 -9.49 -1.04
N SER A 276 9.02 -8.27 -1.29
CA SER A 276 9.43 -7.83 -2.63
C SER A 276 10.77 -8.42 -3.03
N ILE A 277 11.00 -8.52 -4.35
CA ILE A 277 12.30 -8.86 -4.92
C ILE A 277 12.90 -7.64 -5.62
N ILE A 278 14.21 -7.55 -5.64
CA ILE A 278 14.96 -6.45 -6.25
C ILE A 278 16.11 -7.01 -7.10
N GLY A 279 16.39 -6.39 -8.24
CA GLY A 279 17.53 -6.71 -9.09
C GLY A 279 18.86 -6.35 -8.42
N ARG A 280 19.81 -7.28 -8.44
CA ARG A 280 21.12 -7.09 -7.80
C ARG A 280 22.24 -6.78 -8.79
N SER A 281 22.11 -7.24 -10.02
CA SER A 281 23.13 -7.02 -11.06
C SER A 281 22.51 -7.08 -12.45
N GLY A 282 23.28 -6.73 -13.46
CA GLY A 282 22.91 -6.82 -14.88
C GLY A 282 21.67 -6.02 -15.26
N ILE A 283 20.96 -6.50 -16.26
CA ILE A 283 19.70 -5.90 -16.74
C ILE A 283 18.66 -5.84 -15.62
N GLU A 284 18.59 -6.87 -14.76
CA GLU A 284 17.67 -6.92 -13.62
C GLU A 284 17.83 -5.71 -12.69
N ALA A 285 19.07 -5.28 -12.42
CA ALA A 285 19.35 -4.12 -11.59
C ALA A 285 19.22 -2.80 -12.35
N THR A 286 19.72 -2.76 -13.60
CA THR A 286 19.75 -1.54 -14.40
C THR A 286 18.34 -1.05 -14.74
N TYR A 287 17.43 -1.99 -15.04
CA TYR A 287 16.03 -1.73 -15.40
C TYR A 287 15.08 -2.08 -14.25
N GLU A 288 15.55 -1.98 -13.00
CA GLU A 288 14.74 -2.29 -11.82
C GLU A 288 13.42 -1.54 -11.81
N LYS A 289 13.45 -0.24 -12.13
CA LYS A 289 12.27 0.62 -12.11
C LYS A 289 11.18 0.16 -13.10
N GLU A 290 11.59 -0.27 -14.29
CA GLU A 290 10.70 -0.76 -15.34
C GLU A 290 10.24 -2.19 -15.07
N LEU A 291 11.13 -3.02 -14.53
CA LEU A 291 10.88 -4.44 -14.33
C LEU A 291 10.07 -4.76 -13.07
N ARG A 292 10.23 -4.00 -11.99
CA ARG A 292 9.63 -4.33 -10.68
C ARG A 292 8.11 -4.38 -10.69
N GLY A 293 7.47 -3.70 -11.67
CA GLY A 293 6.04 -3.48 -11.68
C GLY A 293 5.57 -2.54 -10.56
N GLU A 294 4.30 -2.28 -10.52
CA GLU A 294 3.68 -1.46 -9.46
C GLU A 294 2.78 -2.33 -8.59
N VAL A 295 2.89 -2.15 -7.28
CA VAL A 295 2.02 -2.84 -6.32
C VAL A 295 0.58 -2.47 -6.62
N GLY A 296 -0.21 -3.44 -7.01
CA GLY A 296 -1.65 -3.28 -7.13
C GLY A 296 -2.30 -3.25 -5.75
N GLY A 297 -3.43 -2.58 -5.65
CA GLY A 297 -4.18 -2.57 -4.40
C GLY A 297 -5.63 -2.21 -4.64
N LYS A 298 -6.48 -2.63 -3.71
CA LYS A 298 -7.85 -2.17 -3.62
C LYS A 298 -8.19 -1.85 -2.18
N ILE A 299 -8.96 -0.79 -1.99
CA ILE A 299 -9.59 -0.49 -0.72
C ILE A 299 -10.88 -1.29 -0.67
N VAL A 300 -11.09 -2.00 0.40
CA VAL A 300 -12.31 -2.76 0.66
C VAL A 300 -12.88 -2.37 2.00
N ILE A 301 -14.20 -2.41 2.09
CA ILE A 301 -14.92 -2.32 3.35
C ILE A 301 -15.22 -3.76 3.78
N VAL A 302 -14.91 -4.09 5.02
CA VAL A 302 -15.13 -5.42 5.57
C VAL A 302 -16.00 -5.33 6.81
N ASP A 303 -16.83 -6.34 7.04
CA ASP A 303 -17.63 -6.51 8.25
C ASP A 303 -16.77 -6.89 9.47
N GLU A 304 -17.42 -7.11 10.62
CA GLU A 304 -16.76 -7.52 11.87
C GLU A 304 -16.04 -8.88 11.73
N ASN A 305 -16.48 -9.74 10.82
CA ASN A 305 -15.90 -11.06 10.53
C ASN A 305 -14.83 -11.02 9.45
N ASN A 306 -14.46 -9.82 8.95
CA ASN A 306 -13.53 -9.57 7.85
C ASN A 306 -14.01 -10.03 6.47
N ASN A 307 -15.30 -10.24 6.25
CA ASN A 307 -15.86 -10.47 4.93
C ASN A 307 -15.96 -9.12 4.19
N VAL A 308 -15.64 -9.12 2.90
CA VAL A 308 -15.80 -7.93 2.04
C VAL A 308 -17.29 -7.71 1.81
N ILE A 309 -17.74 -6.48 2.05
CA ILE A 309 -19.13 -6.03 1.85
C ILE A 309 -19.27 -5.42 0.46
#